data_cb9545ab13377f0d61575f8df4f223ec
#
_entry.id   cb9545ab13377f0d61575f8df4f223ec
#
_cell.length_a   1.000
_cell.length_b   1.000
_cell.length_c   1.000
_cell.angle_alpha   90.00
_cell.angle_beta   90.00
_cell.angle_gamma   90.00
#
_symmetry.space_group_name_H-M   'P 1'
#
loop_
_entity.id
_entity.type
_entity.pdbx_description
1 polymer ?
#
loop_
_entity_poly.entity_id
_entity_poly.type
_entity_poly.pdbx_seq_one_letter_code
_entity_poly.pdbx_strand_id
1 'polypeptide(L)'
;MDVRAAVAFAAGKPLSIETVQLDGPKTGEVLIEIKATGICHTDKYTLSGADPEGLFPSILGHEGAGVVVDVGPGVRSLKKGDHVIPLYTPECRECKSCTSRKTNLCTAIRATQGKGLMPDGASRFSFKGKPVYHYMGCSTLDRKSVV
;
A
#
# COMPACT_ATOMS: atom_id res chain seq x y z
N MET A 1 -3.09 11.97 -9.62
CA MET A 1 -3.74 11.37 -10.83
C MET A 1 -4.97 10.58 -10.41
N ASP A 2 -5.91 10.38 -11.35
CA ASP A 2 -7.09 9.55 -11.10
C ASP A 2 -6.75 8.08 -11.32
N VAL A 3 -7.13 7.23 -10.36
CA VAL A 3 -6.98 5.77 -10.47
C VAL A 3 -8.26 5.06 -10.03
N ARG A 4 -8.57 3.95 -10.68
CA ARG A 4 -9.69 3.09 -10.25
C ARG A 4 -9.22 2.15 -9.17
N ALA A 5 -9.99 2.08 -8.09
CA ALA A 5 -9.68 1.21 -6.95
C ALA A 5 -10.96 0.60 -6.36
N ALA A 6 -10.81 -0.56 -5.73
CA ALA A 6 -11.85 -1.18 -4.91
C ALA A 6 -11.71 -0.68 -3.48
N VAL A 7 -12.57 0.26 -3.09
CA VAL A 7 -12.53 0.93 -1.79
C VAL A 7 -13.42 0.21 -0.78
N ALA A 8 -12.87 -0.14 0.37
CA ALA A 8 -13.59 -0.58 1.54
C ALA A 8 -13.97 0.64 2.38
N PHE A 9 -15.22 1.10 2.31
CA PHE A 9 -15.66 2.28 3.06
C PHE A 9 -15.98 2.01 4.53
N ALA A 10 -16.41 0.82 4.85
CA ALA A 10 -16.75 0.42 6.21
C ALA A 10 -16.72 -1.10 6.37
N ALA A 11 -16.52 -1.55 7.61
CA ALA A 11 -16.57 -2.96 7.98
C ALA A 11 -17.92 -3.60 7.59
N GLY A 12 -17.86 -4.81 7.08
CA GLY A 12 -19.04 -5.61 6.70
C GLY A 12 -19.81 -5.08 5.48
N LYS A 13 -19.30 -4.07 4.78
CA LYS A 13 -19.92 -3.55 3.54
C LYS A 13 -19.18 -4.07 2.32
N PRO A 14 -19.88 -4.23 1.18
CA PRO A 14 -19.22 -4.57 -0.08
C PRO A 14 -18.16 -3.53 -0.47
N LEU A 15 -17.13 -3.97 -1.20
CA LEU A 15 -16.19 -3.06 -1.86
C LEU A 15 -16.92 -2.23 -2.92
N SER A 16 -16.58 -0.95 -3.03
CA SER A 16 -17.07 -0.06 -4.08
C SER A 16 -15.94 0.27 -5.06
N ILE A 17 -16.23 0.18 -6.35
CA ILE A 17 -15.27 0.56 -7.39
C ILE A 17 -15.37 2.05 -7.62
N GLU A 18 -14.37 2.78 -7.17
CA GLU A 18 -14.32 4.23 -7.21
C GLU A 18 -13.14 4.75 -8.05
N THR A 19 -13.27 6.00 -8.49
CA THR A 19 -12.12 6.76 -8.97
C THR A 19 -11.59 7.59 -7.81
N VAL A 20 -10.39 7.23 -7.36
CA VAL A 20 -9.69 7.92 -6.26
C VAL A 20 -8.54 8.77 -6.81
N GLN A 21 -8.12 9.77 -6.06
CA GLN A 21 -6.92 10.54 -6.33
C GLN A 21 -5.72 9.80 -5.75
N LEU A 22 -4.70 9.60 -6.55
CA LEU A 22 -3.41 9.05 -6.15
C LEU A 22 -2.32 10.11 -6.36
N ASP A 23 -1.58 10.41 -5.31
CA ASP A 23 -0.39 11.24 -5.40
C ASP A 23 0.75 10.50 -6.10
N GLY A 24 1.70 11.26 -6.65
CA GLY A 24 2.94 10.68 -7.20
C GLY A 24 3.85 10.12 -6.10
N PRO A 25 4.84 9.27 -6.48
CA PRO A 25 5.78 8.71 -5.52
C PRO A 25 6.69 9.80 -4.95
N LYS A 26 6.83 9.82 -3.63
CA LYS A 26 7.75 10.69 -2.89
C LYS A 26 9.13 10.05 -2.76
N THR A 27 10.00 10.67 -1.96
CA THR A 27 11.36 10.17 -1.74
C THR A 27 11.35 8.73 -1.23
N GLY A 28 12.06 7.85 -1.93
CA GLY A 28 12.17 6.43 -1.60
C GLY A 28 11.00 5.55 -2.05
N GLU A 29 9.98 6.12 -2.69
CA GLU A 29 8.78 5.43 -3.13
C GLU A 29 8.79 5.13 -4.64
N VAL A 30 8.01 4.15 -5.05
CA VAL A 30 7.78 3.83 -6.47
C VAL A 30 6.29 3.79 -6.78
N LEU A 31 5.92 4.21 -7.98
CA LEU A 31 4.58 4.05 -8.52
C LEU A 31 4.53 2.79 -9.37
N ILE A 32 3.64 1.88 -9.02
CA ILE A 32 3.48 0.58 -9.69
C ILE A 32 2.13 0.56 -10.41
N GLU A 33 2.12 0.17 -11.67
CA GLU A 33 0.89 -0.22 -12.36
C GLU A 33 0.62 -1.69 -12.05
N ILE A 34 -0.43 -1.95 -11.27
CA ILE A 34 -0.81 -3.30 -10.86
C ILE A 34 -1.38 -4.06 -12.06
N LYS A 35 -0.81 -5.20 -12.38
CA LYS A 35 -1.22 -6.07 -13.50
C LYS A 35 -2.03 -7.27 -13.04
N ALA A 36 -1.76 -7.75 -11.83
CA ALA A 36 -2.49 -8.84 -11.19
C ALA A 36 -2.46 -8.67 -9.67
N THR A 37 -3.49 -9.13 -8.99
CA THR A 37 -3.51 -9.21 -7.53
C THR A 37 -4.31 -10.42 -7.08
N GLY A 38 -3.84 -11.09 -6.03
CA GLY A 38 -4.58 -12.10 -5.30
C GLY A 38 -5.57 -11.47 -4.31
N ILE A 39 -6.58 -12.24 -3.92
CA ILE A 39 -7.48 -11.92 -2.81
C ILE A 39 -7.20 -12.91 -1.69
N CYS A 40 -6.59 -12.43 -0.62
CA CYS A 40 -6.25 -13.23 0.54
C CYS A 40 -7.43 -13.33 1.52
N HIS A 41 -7.43 -14.38 2.32
CA HIS A 41 -8.39 -14.48 3.44
C HIS A 41 -8.23 -13.33 4.44
N THR A 42 -7.03 -12.76 4.56
CA THR A 42 -6.74 -11.59 5.39
C THR A 42 -7.52 -10.35 4.93
N ASP A 43 -7.66 -10.12 3.61
CA ASP A 43 -8.50 -9.03 3.09
C ASP A 43 -9.96 -9.19 3.51
N LYS A 44 -10.48 -10.44 3.42
CA LYS A 44 -11.83 -10.77 3.86
C LYS A 44 -12.01 -10.59 5.37
N TYR A 45 -11.01 -10.98 6.16
CA TYR A 45 -11.02 -10.84 7.62
C TYR A 45 -11.08 -9.37 8.02
N THR A 46 -10.23 -8.52 7.43
CA THR A 46 -10.27 -7.07 7.65
C THR A 46 -11.60 -6.48 7.19
N LEU A 47 -12.07 -6.80 5.96
CA LEU A 47 -13.33 -6.28 5.43
C LEU A 47 -14.54 -6.68 6.29
N SER A 48 -14.51 -7.84 6.92
CA SER A 48 -15.60 -8.29 7.81
C SER A 48 -15.73 -7.44 9.09
N GLY A 49 -14.68 -6.70 9.47
CA GLY A 49 -14.59 -5.94 10.72
C GLY A 49 -14.11 -6.77 11.91
N ALA A 50 -13.70 -8.03 11.69
CA ALA A 50 -13.14 -8.88 12.76
C ALA A 50 -11.68 -8.52 13.08
N ASP A 51 -10.99 -7.83 12.17
CA ASP A 51 -9.63 -7.36 12.35
C ASP A 51 -9.60 -6.10 13.24
N PRO A 52 -9.03 -6.16 14.46
CA PRO A 52 -8.97 -4.99 15.33
C PRO A 52 -8.06 -3.86 14.81
N GLU A 53 -7.17 -4.17 13.88
CA GLU A 53 -6.30 -3.19 13.21
C GLU A 53 -6.90 -2.67 11.89
N GLY A 54 -8.09 -3.12 11.51
CA GLY A 54 -8.76 -2.73 10.27
C GLY A 54 -9.12 -1.24 10.25
N LEU A 55 -8.70 -0.53 9.20
CA LEU A 55 -8.96 0.89 9.00
C LEU A 55 -9.89 1.11 7.81
N PHE A 56 -10.79 2.08 7.93
CA PHE A 56 -11.74 2.46 6.88
C PHE A 56 -11.86 4.00 6.76
N PRO A 57 -12.01 4.57 5.55
CA PRO A 57 -11.95 3.88 4.27
C PRO A 57 -10.53 3.46 3.89
N SER A 58 -10.38 2.31 3.24
CA SER A 58 -9.07 1.80 2.80
C SER A 58 -9.15 1.10 1.44
N ILE A 59 -8.00 0.98 0.78
CA ILE A 59 -7.83 0.11 -0.38
C ILE A 59 -7.07 -1.11 0.09
N LEU A 60 -7.73 -2.27 0.06
CA LEU A 60 -7.17 -3.54 0.51
C LEU A 60 -6.20 -4.13 -0.54
N GLY A 61 -5.76 -5.37 -0.32
CA GLY A 61 -4.87 -6.10 -1.20
C GLY A 61 -3.40 -5.95 -0.84
N HIS A 62 -2.70 -7.08 -0.81
CA HIS A 62 -1.27 -7.16 -0.49
C HIS A 62 -0.54 -8.26 -1.27
N GLU A 63 -1.21 -8.87 -2.24
CA GLU A 63 -0.68 -9.94 -3.11
C GLU A 63 -0.63 -9.48 -4.56
N GLY A 64 -0.09 -8.28 -4.80
CA GLY A 64 -0.02 -7.69 -6.12
C GLY A 64 1.26 -8.02 -6.88
N ALA A 65 1.18 -7.92 -8.19
CA ALA A 65 2.32 -7.88 -9.09
C ALA A 65 2.09 -6.81 -10.15
N GLY A 66 3.13 -6.10 -10.53
CA GLY A 66 3.00 -4.99 -11.47
C GLY A 66 4.31 -4.54 -12.09
N VAL A 67 4.22 -3.42 -12.77
CA VAL A 67 5.33 -2.79 -13.46
C VAL A 67 5.56 -1.40 -12.90
N VAL A 68 6.79 -1.05 -12.58
CA VAL A 68 7.17 0.29 -12.14
C VAL A 68 6.94 1.28 -13.28
N VAL A 69 6.11 2.29 -13.05
CA VAL A 69 5.80 3.33 -14.04
C VAL A 69 6.40 4.69 -13.68
N ASP A 70 6.72 4.88 -12.39
CA ASP A 70 7.48 6.05 -11.93
C ASP A 70 8.28 5.74 -10.67
N VAL A 71 9.31 6.53 -10.41
CA VAL A 71 10.18 6.40 -9.24
C VAL A 71 10.37 7.74 -8.57
N GLY A 72 10.25 7.78 -7.25
CA GLY A 72 10.51 8.96 -6.46
C GLY A 72 12.00 9.25 -6.29
N PRO A 73 12.35 10.45 -5.80
CA PRO A 73 13.74 10.80 -5.53
C PRO A 73 14.42 9.80 -4.60
N GLY A 74 15.70 9.52 -4.83
CA GLY A 74 16.51 8.65 -3.98
C GLY A 74 16.37 7.14 -4.28
N VAL A 75 15.39 6.71 -5.04
CA VAL A 75 15.27 5.32 -5.50
C VAL A 75 16.41 4.99 -6.49
N ARG A 76 17.22 3.98 -6.16
CA ARG A 76 18.38 3.56 -6.98
C ARG A 76 18.32 2.10 -7.41
N SER A 77 17.50 1.30 -6.73
CA SER A 77 17.41 -0.16 -6.96
C SER A 77 16.36 -0.55 -8.00
N LEU A 78 15.48 0.39 -8.38
CA LEU A 78 14.38 0.17 -9.32
C LEU A 78 14.34 1.29 -10.35
N LYS A 79 13.81 0.98 -11.53
CA LYS A 79 13.58 1.92 -12.63
C LYS A 79 12.26 1.61 -13.33
N LYS A 80 11.76 2.56 -14.12
CA LYS A 80 10.59 2.35 -14.99
C LYS A 80 10.77 1.11 -15.88
N GLY A 81 9.73 0.29 -15.92
CA GLY A 81 9.69 -0.96 -16.68
C GLY A 81 10.08 -2.19 -15.87
N ASP A 82 10.61 -2.05 -14.66
CA ASP A 82 10.92 -3.21 -13.82
C ASP A 82 9.63 -3.90 -13.37
N HIS A 83 9.63 -5.23 -13.40
CA HIS A 83 8.54 -6.04 -12.89
C HIS A 83 8.77 -6.29 -11.39
N VAL A 84 7.75 -6.05 -10.58
CA VAL A 84 7.88 -6.05 -9.13
C VAL A 84 6.67 -6.71 -8.44
N ILE A 85 6.94 -7.23 -7.26
CA ILE A 85 5.93 -7.67 -6.30
C ILE A 85 6.13 -6.83 -5.05
N PRO A 86 5.20 -5.92 -4.70
CA PRO A 86 5.29 -5.15 -3.47
C PRO A 86 5.19 -6.07 -2.27
N LEU A 87 6.11 -5.93 -1.34
CA LEU A 87 6.15 -6.76 -0.14
C LEU A 87 5.40 -6.06 1.00
N TYR A 88 4.41 -6.75 1.57
CA TYR A 88 3.60 -6.24 2.68
C TYR A 88 4.36 -6.15 4.04
N THR A 89 5.61 -6.61 4.08
CA THR A 89 6.54 -6.42 5.21
C THR A 89 7.80 -5.70 4.73
N PRO A 90 7.68 -4.39 4.36
CA PRO A 90 8.82 -3.64 3.85
C PRO A 90 9.90 -3.46 4.92
N GLU A 91 11.11 -3.11 4.49
CA GLU A 91 12.28 -2.92 5.36
C GLU A 91 12.87 -1.52 5.24
N CYS A 92 13.25 -0.90 6.37
CA CYS A 92 13.94 0.38 6.35
C CYS A 92 15.46 0.27 6.12
N ARG A 93 16.04 -0.94 6.24
CA ARG A 93 17.47 -1.27 6.12
C ARG A 93 18.39 -0.64 7.17
N GLU A 94 17.85 0.13 8.13
CA GLU A 94 18.61 0.90 9.12
C GLU A 94 18.37 0.43 10.56
N CYS A 95 17.16 -0.03 10.90
CA CYS A 95 16.86 -0.47 12.26
C CYS A 95 17.61 -1.77 12.63
N LYS A 96 17.71 -2.02 13.94
CA LYS A 96 18.41 -3.20 14.49
C LYS A 96 17.94 -4.52 13.86
N SER A 97 16.64 -4.67 13.60
CA SER A 97 16.10 -5.88 12.97
C SER A 97 16.58 -6.00 11.52
N CYS A 98 16.52 -4.93 10.74
CA CYS A 98 16.96 -4.95 9.34
C CYS A 98 18.47 -5.23 9.22
N THR A 99 19.30 -4.56 10.04
CA THR A 99 20.74 -4.75 10.04
C THR A 99 21.16 -6.14 10.51
N SER A 100 20.34 -6.80 11.31
CA SER A 100 20.54 -8.21 11.73
C SER A 100 19.93 -9.23 10.75
N ARG A 101 19.49 -8.82 9.57
CA ARG A 101 18.84 -9.64 8.54
C ARG A 101 17.48 -10.22 8.94
N LYS A 102 16.84 -9.68 9.96
CA LYS A 102 15.46 -9.99 10.37
C LYS A 102 14.52 -8.91 9.86
N THR A 103 14.51 -8.67 8.55
CA THR A 103 13.85 -7.54 7.91
C THR A 103 12.34 -7.57 8.08
N ASN A 104 11.74 -8.76 8.18
CA ASN A 104 10.33 -8.97 8.51
C ASN A 104 9.93 -8.45 9.90
N LEU A 105 10.89 -8.10 10.75
CA LEU A 105 10.69 -7.49 12.07
C LEU A 105 11.04 -6.00 12.07
N CYS A 106 11.01 -5.33 10.93
CA CYS A 106 11.31 -3.91 10.82
C CYS A 106 10.38 -3.07 11.72
N THR A 107 10.97 -2.35 12.66
CA THR A 107 10.20 -1.54 13.62
C THR A 107 9.83 -0.16 13.08
N ALA A 108 10.65 0.41 12.19
CA ALA A 108 10.40 1.74 11.62
C ALA A 108 9.15 1.75 10.72
N ILE A 109 9.00 0.74 9.85
CA ILE A 109 7.83 0.62 8.96
C ILE A 109 6.54 0.33 9.75
N ARG A 110 6.61 -0.48 10.80
CA ARG A 110 5.45 -0.80 11.64
C ARG A 110 4.83 0.44 12.31
N ALA A 111 5.60 1.48 12.54
CA ALA A 111 5.12 2.71 13.20
C ALA A 111 4.04 3.44 12.39
N THR A 112 4.05 3.35 11.08
CA THR A 112 3.08 4.01 10.18
C THR A 112 2.18 3.03 9.43
N GLN A 113 2.68 1.86 9.07
CA GLN A 113 1.94 0.82 8.33
C GLN A 113 0.64 0.41 9.04
N GLY A 114 0.66 0.18 10.35
CA GLY A 114 -0.53 -0.15 11.15
C GLY A 114 -1.55 1.00 11.26
N LYS A 115 -1.16 2.21 10.85
CA LYS A 115 -2.04 3.37 10.74
C LYS A 115 -2.56 3.61 9.32
N GLY A 116 -2.25 2.71 8.40
CA GLY A 116 -2.62 2.86 6.99
C GLY A 116 -1.92 4.01 6.27
N LEU A 117 -0.71 4.37 6.72
CA LEU A 117 0.04 5.52 6.23
C LEU A 117 1.40 5.09 5.70
N MET A 118 1.94 5.90 4.78
CA MET A 118 3.31 5.79 4.31
C MET A 118 4.31 6.25 5.39
N PRO A 119 5.61 5.99 5.27
CA PRO A 119 6.62 6.34 6.28
C PRO A 119 6.65 7.82 6.70
N ASP A 120 6.21 8.74 5.83
CA ASP A 120 6.11 10.17 6.15
C ASP A 120 4.85 10.56 6.94
N GLY A 121 4.01 9.58 7.30
CA GLY A 121 2.78 9.79 8.07
C GLY A 121 1.59 10.27 7.23
N ALA A 122 1.65 10.19 5.90
CA ALA A 122 0.55 10.59 5.02
C ALA A 122 0.08 9.42 4.15
N SER A 123 -1.19 9.45 3.73
CA SER A 123 -1.68 8.58 2.66
C SER A 123 -1.36 9.18 1.29
N ARG A 124 -1.21 8.32 0.28
CA ARG A 124 -1.13 8.75 -1.12
C ARG A 124 -2.49 8.71 -1.80
N PHE A 125 -3.48 8.10 -1.17
CA PHE A 125 -4.84 8.03 -1.70
C PHE A 125 -5.76 9.04 -1.04
N SER A 126 -6.64 9.64 -1.85
CA SER A 126 -7.77 10.42 -1.34
C SER A 126 -9.03 10.22 -2.18
N PHE A 127 -10.19 10.38 -1.54
CA PHE A 127 -11.50 10.32 -2.18
C PHE A 127 -12.34 11.51 -1.73
N LYS A 128 -12.78 12.33 -2.69
CA LYS A 128 -13.55 13.56 -2.41
C LYS A 128 -12.87 14.45 -1.36
N GLY A 129 -11.56 14.60 -1.46
CA GLY A 129 -10.75 15.43 -0.56
C GLY A 129 -10.48 14.84 0.84
N LYS A 130 -10.89 13.60 1.10
CA LYS A 130 -10.61 12.90 2.35
C LYS A 130 -9.58 11.78 2.13
N PRO A 131 -8.68 11.53 3.07
CA PRO A 131 -7.69 10.44 2.94
C PRO A 131 -8.37 9.07 2.89
N VAL A 132 -7.83 8.17 2.07
CA VAL A 132 -8.14 6.76 2.04
C VAL A 132 -6.89 6.02 2.49
N TYR A 133 -7.00 5.10 3.44
CA TYR A 133 -5.86 4.45 4.06
C TYR A 133 -5.23 3.40 3.16
N HIS A 134 -3.91 3.27 3.27
CA HIS A 134 -3.19 2.13 2.72
C HIS A 134 -3.46 0.87 3.55
N TYR A 135 -3.38 -0.28 2.87
CA TYR A 135 -3.45 -1.58 3.52
C TYR A 135 -2.09 -2.27 3.41
N MET A 136 -1.49 -2.58 4.55
CA MET A 136 -0.18 -3.23 4.64
C MET A 136 0.94 -2.55 3.81
N GLY A 137 0.81 -1.24 3.54
CA GLY A 137 1.76 -0.49 2.71
C GLY A 137 1.73 -0.81 1.21
N CYS A 138 0.82 -1.69 0.75
CA CYS A 138 0.76 -2.16 -0.63
C CYS A 138 -0.49 -1.71 -1.38
N SER A 139 -1.70 -1.94 -0.81
CA SER A 139 -2.99 -1.53 -1.41
C SER A 139 -3.17 -1.97 -2.86
N THR A 140 -3.07 -3.27 -3.14
CA THR A 140 -3.02 -3.75 -4.53
C THR A 140 -4.38 -4.00 -5.19
N LEU A 141 -5.51 -3.73 -4.50
CA LEU A 141 -6.85 -3.78 -5.13
C LEU A 141 -7.15 -2.48 -5.88
N ASP A 142 -6.17 -1.99 -6.62
CA ASP A 142 -6.27 -0.80 -7.49
C ASP A 142 -5.57 -1.02 -8.84
N ARG A 143 -5.59 0.01 -9.69
CA ARG A 143 -4.89 0.01 -10.97
C ARG A 143 -3.45 0.50 -10.87
N LYS A 144 -3.18 1.38 -9.91
CA LYS A 144 -1.83 1.93 -9.64
C LYS A 144 -1.68 2.22 -8.17
N SER A 145 -0.60 1.75 -7.60
CA SER A 145 -0.27 1.96 -6.18
C SER A 145 1.11 2.60 -6.01
N VAL A 146 1.26 3.39 -4.96
CA VAL A 146 2.55 3.90 -4.48
C VAL A 146 3.00 3.04 -3.30
N VAL A 147 4.22 2.53 -3.36
CA VAL A 147 4.86 1.69 -2.33
C VAL A 147 6.27 2.16 -2.05
#